data_a4940348e736b94aae509d0ea81e5640
#
_entry.id   a4940348e736b94aae509d0ea81e5640
#
_cell.length_a   1.000
_cell.length_b   1.000
_cell.length_c   1.000
_cell.angle_alpha   90.00
_cell.angle_beta   90.00
_cell.angle_gamma   90.00
#
_symmetry.space_group_name_H-M   'P 1'
#
loop_
_entity.id
_entity.type
_entity.pdbx_description
1 polymer ?
#
loop_
_entity_poly.entity_id
_entity_poly.type
_entity_poly.pdbx_seq_one_letter_code
_entity_poly.pdbx_strand_id
1 'polypeptide(L)'
;PLWTGKQVFSCLLRPNPDSDQLINLSSKAKRFEAPAEISKGKWVWRGTECVGYSKNSPEMICNDSWVLIRNSELVAGTMDKNSLGSGSKKQVFYMLTRDYGEEAAAQAMWRMCRIGPRFLSNRGFSIGIGDVWASENLLDKKMKVIGEQYRKVDEHILAKKHNKLKLQVQT
;
A
#
# COMPACT_ATOMS: atom_id res chain seq x y z
N PRO A 1 5.71 -20.70 -21.88
CA PRO A 1 5.26 -19.31 -21.86
C PRO A 1 5.69 -18.63 -20.56
N LEU A 2 6.10 -17.36 -20.66
CA LEU A 2 6.44 -16.53 -19.51
C LEU A 2 5.24 -15.64 -19.18
N TRP A 3 4.93 -15.52 -17.89
CA TRP A 3 3.82 -14.69 -17.40
C TRP A 3 4.37 -13.57 -16.52
N THR A 4 3.85 -12.37 -16.70
CA THR A 4 4.12 -11.27 -15.77
C THR A 4 3.30 -11.44 -14.50
N GLY A 5 3.76 -10.87 -13.39
CA GLY A 5 3.00 -10.88 -12.14
C GLY A 5 1.60 -10.25 -12.28
N LYS A 6 1.45 -9.22 -13.12
CA LYS A 6 0.16 -8.58 -13.41
C LYS A 6 -0.80 -9.53 -14.13
N GLN A 7 -0.32 -10.30 -15.10
CA GLN A 7 -1.12 -11.32 -15.78
C GLN A 7 -1.56 -12.43 -14.85
N VAL A 8 -0.64 -12.93 -14.02
CA VAL A 8 -0.96 -13.96 -13.00
C VAL A 8 -2.02 -13.45 -12.04
N PHE A 9 -1.88 -12.20 -11.57
CA PHE A 9 -2.87 -11.59 -10.68
C PHE A 9 -4.24 -11.43 -11.37
N SER A 10 -4.27 -11.05 -12.63
CA SER A 10 -5.51 -10.96 -13.43
C SER A 10 -6.21 -12.31 -13.52
N CYS A 11 -5.47 -13.40 -13.72
CA CYS A 11 -6.04 -14.76 -13.69
C CYS A 11 -6.58 -15.16 -12.30
N LEU A 12 -6.05 -14.60 -11.20
CA LEU A 12 -6.62 -14.85 -9.88
C LEU A 12 -7.98 -14.19 -9.69
N LEU A 13 -8.17 -13.02 -10.29
CA LEU A 13 -9.46 -12.30 -10.26
C LEU A 13 -10.48 -12.90 -11.23
N ARG A 14 -10.05 -13.16 -12.44
CA ARG A 14 -10.89 -13.72 -13.52
C ARG A 14 -10.31 -15.04 -14.01
N PRO A 15 -10.65 -16.19 -13.38
CA PRO A 15 -10.05 -17.47 -13.69
C PRO A 15 -10.45 -18.03 -15.05
N ASN A 16 -11.60 -17.61 -15.57
CA ASN A 16 -12.15 -18.05 -16.86
C ASN A 16 -12.52 -16.83 -17.71
N PRO A 17 -12.31 -16.86 -19.03
CA PRO A 17 -12.76 -15.81 -19.94
C PRO A 17 -14.29 -15.56 -19.88
N ASP A 18 -15.06 -16.61 -19.59
CA ASP A 18 -16.52 -16.55 -19.51
C ASP A 18 -17.05 -16.10 -18.14
N SER A 19 -16.13 -15.75 -17.21
CA SER A 19 -16.53 -15.25 -15.89
C SER A 19 -17.07 -13.83 -15.99
N ASP A 20 -18.26 -13.61 -15.44
CA ASP A 20 -18.92 -12.29 -15.36
C ASP A 20 -18.33 -11.39 -14.26
N GLN A 21 -17.31 -11.86 -13.53
CA GLN A 21 -16.66 -11.11 -12.45
C GLN A 21 -15.72 -10.03 -13.02
N LEU A 22 -16.29 -8.91 -13.44
CA LEU A 22 -15.58 -7.78 -14.05
C LEU A 22 -15.49 -6.61 -13.08
N ILE A 23 -14.46 -6.60 -12.23
CA ILE A 23 -14.24 -5.49 -11.31
C ILE A 23 -13.43 -4.36 -11.95
N ASN A 24 -13.78 -3.14 -11.58
CA ASN A 24 -13.05 -1.94 -11.95
C ASN A 24 -12.62 -1.21 -10.67
N LEU A 25 -11.32 -1.00 -10.51
CA LEU A 25 -10.73 -0.37 -9.34
C LEU A 25 -9.65 0.61 -9.74
N SER A 26 -9.68 1.78 -9.12
CA SER A 26 -8.59 2.76 -9.19
C SER A 26 -8.26 3.22 -7.77
N SER A 27 -7.05 2.97 -7.31
CA SER A 27 -6.64 3.28 -5.95
C SER A 27 -5.17 3.69 -5.89
N LYS A 28 -4.86 4.59 -4.94
CA LYS A 28 -3.47 4.97 -4.67
C LYS A 28 -2.75 3.83 -3.95
N ALA A 29 -1.52 3.54 -4.37
CA ALA A 29 -0.64 2.65 -3.63
C ALA A 29 -0.32 3.23 -2.24
N LYS A 30 0.02 2.38 -1.28
CA LYS A 30 0.45 2.81 0.06
C LYS A 30 1.67 3.73 0.01
N ARG A 31 2.60 3.45 -0.90
CA ARG A 31 3.76 4.28 -1.20
C ARG A 31 3.48 5.18 -2.41
N PHE A 32 2.38 5.92 -2.32
CA PHE A 32 2.08 6.90 -3.34
C PHE A 32 3.09 8.03 -3.26
N GLU A 33 3.85 8.18 -4.32
CA GLU A 33 4.74 9.31 -4.51
C GLU A 33 4.04 10.28 -5.45
N ALA A 34 3.61 11.43 -4.89
CA ALA A 34 3.06 12.48 -5.73
C ALA A 34 4.13 12.95 -6.73
N PRO A 35 3.79 13.18 -7.99
CA PRO A 35 4.71 13.83 -8.90
C PRO A 35 5.10 15.20 -8.31
N ALA A 36 6.39 15.50 -8.32
CA ALA A 36 6.87 16.83 -7.96
C ALA A 36 6.20 17.87 -8.85
N GLU A 37 6.15 19.11 -8.41
CA GLU A 37 5.45 20.19 -9.08
C GLU A 37 5.79 20.28 -10.57
N ILE A 38 4.80 20.67 -11.39
CA ILE A 38 5.00 20.93 -12.80
C ILE A 38 5.97 22.12 -12.94
N SER A 39 7.21 21.84 -13.25
CA SER A 39 8.19 22.85 -13.60
C SER A 39 8.22 23.00 -15.13
N LYS A 40 7.87 24.18 -15.63
CA LYS A 40 7.89 24.53 -17.07
C LYS A 40 7.07 23.59 -17.98
N GLY A 41 5.89 23.16 -17.51
CA GLY A 41 4.99 22.29 -18.30
C GLY A 41 5.42 20.84 -18.40
N LYS A 42 6.42 20.42 -17.65
CA LYS A 42 6.88 19.03 -17.55
C LYS A 42 6.71 18.52 -16.12
N TRP A 43 6.29 17.28 -15.99
CA TRP A 43 6.26 16.58 -14.72
C TRP A 43 7.67 16.07 -14.41
N VAL A 44 8.22 16.48 -13.29
CA VAL A 44 9.53 16.00 -12.81
C VAL A 44 9.29 15.06 -11.65
N TRP A 45 9.75 13.83 -11.77
CA TRP A 45 9.69 12.83 -10.73
C TRP A 45 11.10 12.34 -10.39
N ARG A 46 11.60 12.63 -9.19
CA ARG A 46 12.94 12.19 -8.74
C ARG A 46 14.05 12.37 -9.80
N GLY A 47 14.01 13.46 -10.54
CA GLY A 47 14.95 13.76 -11.62
C GLY A 47 14.64 13.09 -12.96
N THR A 48 13.55 12.34 -13.07
CA THR A 48 13.09 11.75 -14.33
C THR A 48 11.92 12.57 -14.86
N GLU A 49 12.02 13.04 -16.09
CA GLU A 49 10.94 13.77 -16.74
C GLU A 49 9.85 12.79 -17.21
N CYS A 50 8.65 12.96 -16.70
CA CYS A 50 7.45 12.30 -17.24
C CYS A 50 6.65 13.32 -18.03
N VAL A 51 6.68 13.21 -19.34
CA VAL A 51 5.98 14.14 -20.24
C VAL A 51 4.54 13.67 -20.44
N GLY A 52 3.58 14.60 -20.24
CA GLY A 52 2.23 14.43 -20.81
C GLY A 52 1.17 13.79 -19.93
N TYR A 53 1.41 13.56 -18.64
CA TYR A 53 0.41 12.90 -17.78
C TYR A 53 -0.33 13.88 -16.87
N SER A 54 -1.65 13.78 -16.86
CA SER A 54 -2.50 14.59 -15.98
C SER A 54 -2.39 14.14 -14.53
N LYS A 55 -2.38 15.08 -13.58
CA LYS A 55 -2.44 14.84 -12.14
C LYS A 55 -3.62 13.95 -11.72
N ASN A 56 -4.66 13.94 -12.51
CA ASN A 56 -5.91 13.21 -12.26
C ASN A 56 -6.07 11.93 -13.10
N SER A 57 -5.09 11.61 -13.95
CA SER A 57 -5.13 10.39 -14.76
C SER A 57 -4.30 9.28 -14.08
N PRO A 58 -4.95 8.25 -13.50
CA PRO A 58 -4.25 7.17 -12.82
C PRO A 58 -3.54 6.21 -13.78
N GLU A 59 -3.79 6.33 -15.07
CA GLU A 59 -3.46 5.29 -16.05
C GLU A 59 -1.99 5.25 -16.44
N MET A 60 -1.28 6.37 -16.24
CA MET A 60 0.06 6.55 -16.78
C MET A 60 1.02 7.19 -15.76
N ILE A 61 0.89 6.84 -14.49
CA ILE A 61 1.78 7.37 -13.46
C ILE A 61 3.05 6.54 -13.35
N CYS A 62 4.19 7.22 -13.40
CA CYS A 62 5.50 6.60 -13.16
C CYS A 62 5.55 5.90 -11.78
N ASN A 63 6.35 4.85 -11.67
CA ASN A 63 6.61 4.10 -10.43
C ASN A 63 5.43 3.29 -9.88
N ASP A 64 4.46 2.92 -10.69
CA ASP A 64 3.34 2.08 -10.25
C ASP A 64 2.62 2.61 -9.00
N SER A 65 2.56 3.94 -8.82
CA SER A 65 1.94 4.60 -7.66
C SER A 65 0.42 4.53 -7.63
N TRP A 66 -0.20 4.16 -8.74
CA TRP A 66 -1.61 3.85 -8.83
C TRP A 66 -1.84 2.40 -9.21
N VAL A 67 -2.77 1.77 -8.51
CA VAL A 67 -3.28 0.46 -8.86
C VAL A 67 -4.52 0.65 -9.69
N LEU A 68 -4.48 0.20 -10.93
CA LEU A 68 -5.58 0.27 -11.88
C LEU A 68 -5.97 -1.13 -12.33
N ILE A 69 -7.20 -1.51 -12.00
CA ILE A 69 -7.82 -2.74 -12.47
C ILE A 69 -8.99 -2.36 -13.38
N ARG A 70 -9.03 -2.92 -14.57
CA ARG A 70 -10.13 -2.79 -15.54
C ARG A 70 -10.58 -4.17 -15.98
N ASN A 71 -11.87 -4.42 -15.89
CA ASN A 71 -12.48 -5.70 -16.26
C ASN A 71 -11.77 -6.91 -15.60
N SER A 72 -11.41 -6.77 -14.33
CA SER A 72 -10.61 -7.73 -13.56
C SER A 72 -9.18 -7.95 -14.04
N GLU A 73 -8.67 -7.12 -14.95
CA GLU A 73 -7.28 -7.12 -15.37
C GLU A 73 -6.48 -6.03 -14.64
N LEU A 74 -5.36 -6.42 -14.07
CA LEU A 74 -4.41 -5.48 -13.46
C LEU A 74 -3.58 -4.81 -14.55
N VAL A 75 -4.00 -3.61 -14.94
CA VAL A 75 -3.37 -2.84 -16.02
C VAL A 75 -2.11 -2.13 -15.55
N ALA A 76 -2.18 -1.47 -14.38
CA ALA A 76 -1.08 -0.69 -13.82
C ALA A 76 -1.00 -0.85 -12.31
N GLY A 77 0.18 -0.56 -11.76
CA GLY A 77 0.43 -0.57 -10.34
C GLY A 77 0.89 -1.90 -9.78
N THR A 78 1.27 -1.86 -8.51
CA THR A 78 1.63 -3.03 -7.71
C THR A 78 0.63 -3.22 -6.58
N MET A 79 0.21 -4.47 -6.36
CA MET A 79 -0.71 -4.79 -5.28
C MET A 79 -0.03 -4.64 -3.93
N ASP A 80 -0.71 -3.97 -3.01
CA ASP A 80 -0.21 -3.67 -1.67
C ASP A 80 -1.30 -3.76 -0.59
N LYS A 81 -0.99 -3.32 0.63
CA LYS A 81 -1.94 -3.31 1.74
C LYS A 81 -3.17 -2.46 1.48
N ASN A 82 -3.07 -1.37 0.71
CA ASN A 82 -4.22 -0.51 0.40
C ASN A 82 -5.18 -1.15 -0.60
N SER A 83 -4.64 -1.97 -1.50
CA SER A 83 -5.41 -2.63 -2.55
C SER A 83 -5.93 -4.01 -2.18
N LEU A 84 -5.23 -4.73 -1.28
CA LEU A 84 -5.57 -6.09 -0.83
C LEU A 84 -5.93 -6.21 0.65
N GLY A 85 -5.47 -5.26 1.49
CA GLY A 85 -5.67 -5.31 2.92
C GLY A 85 -7.10 -4.95 3.35
N SER A 86 -7.41 -5.16 4.63
CA SER A 86 -8.66 -4.74 5.24
C SER A 86 -8.68 -3.23 5.53
N GLY A 87 -9.86 -2.63 5.60
CA GLY A 87 -10.08 -1.27 6.08
C GLY A 87 -10.32 -0.20 5.02
N SER A 88 -10.25 -0.53 3.73
CA SER A 88 -10.56 0.42 2.65
C SER A 88 -11.70 -0.10 1.76
N LYS A 89 -12.65 0.78 1.42
CA LYS A 89 -13.67 0.50 0.42
C LYS A 89 -13.10 0.39 -1.01
N LYS A 90 -11.83 0.78 -1.20
CA LYS A 90 -11.10 0.72 -2.48
C LYS A 90 -10.13 -0.46 -2.53
N GLN A 91 -10.56 -1.61 -2.04
CA GLN A 91 -9.79 -2.85 -2.08
C GLN A 91 -10.50 -3.92 -2.89
N VAL A 92 -9.73 -4.81 -3.45
CA VAL A 92 -10.21 -5.83 -4.41
C VAL A 92 -11.28 -6.72 -3.78
N PHE A 93 -11.04 -7.25 -2.59
CA PHE A 93 -11.99 -8.17 -1.95
C PHE A 93 -13.28 -7.49 -1.50
N TYR A 94 -13.21 -6.22 -1.09
CA TYR A 94 -14.42 -5.46 -0.80
C TYR A 94 -15.28 -5.27 -2.07
N MET A 95 -14.64 -4.96 -3.20
CA MET A 95 -15.34 -4.81 -4.47
C MET A 95 -15.97 -6.14 -4.92
N LEU A 96 -15.23 -7.25 -4.80
CA LEU A 96 -15.77 -8.57 -5.10
C LEU A 96 -16.96 -8.93 -4.22
N THR A 97 -16.86 -8.70 -2.91
CA THR A 97 -17.96 -8.98 -1.98
C THR A 97 -19.19 -8.14 -2.28
N ARG A 98 -18.99 -6.84 -2.56
CA ARG A 98 -20.09 -5.91 -2.83
C ARG A 98 -20.82 -6.23 -4.14
N ASP A 99 -20.06 -6.53 -5.20
CA ASP A 99 -20.58 -6.59 -6.56
C ASP A 99 -20.96 -8.04 -6.97
N TYR A 100 -20.31 -9.05 -6.39
CA TYR A 100 -20.45 -10.46 -6.77
C TYR A 100 -20.72 -11.40 -5.60
N GLY A 101 -20.81 -10.86 -4.39
CA GLY A 101 -21.07 -11.63 -3.18
C GLY A 101 -19.83 -12.24 -2.50
N GLU A 102 -20.07 -12.81 -1.33
CA GLU A 102 -19.01 -13.34 -0.46
C GLU A 102 -18.30 -14.57 -1.02
N GLU A 103 -19.02 -15.41 -1.73
CA GLU A 103 -18.46 -16.61 -2.36
C GLU A 103 -17.40 -16.27 -3.41
N ALA A 104 -17.66 -15.27 -4.26
CA ALA A 104 -16.69 -14.80 -5.26
C ALA A 104 -15.42 -14.26 -4.60
N ALA A 105 -15.56 -13.51 -3.52
CA ALA A 105 -14.43 -13.00 -2.75
C ALA A 105 -13.64 -14.13 -2.07
N ALA A 106 -14.33 -15.11 -1.46
CA ALA A 106 -13.71 -16.26 -0.81
C ALA A 106 -12.90 -17.10 -1.80
N GLN A 107 -13.45 -17.36 -2.98
CA GLN A 107 -12.74 -18.08 -4.04
C GLN A 107 -11.52 -17.33 -4.56
N ALA A 108 -11.60 -16.02 -4.73
CA ALA A 108 -10.45 -15.20 -5.11
C ALA A 108 -9.35 -15.21 -4.04
N MET A 109 -9.73 -15.10 -2.76
CA MET A 109 -8.80 -15.22 -1.63
C MET A 109 -8.15 -16.61 -1.61
N TRP A 110 -8.93 -17.67 -1.80
CA TRP A 110 -8.40 -19.03 -1.84
C TRP A 110 -7.35 -19.23 -2.94
N ARG A 111 -7.64 -18.75 -4.17
CA ARG A 111 -6.67 -18.79 -5.27
C ARG A 111 -5.38 -18.06 -4.89
N MET A 112 -5.49 -16.87 -4.28
CA MET A 112 -4.35 -16.07 -3.85
C MET A 112 -3.53 -16.77 -2.75
N CYS A 113 -4.19 -17.36 -1.76
CA CYS A 113 -3.54 -18.10 -0.69
C CYS A 113 -2.78 -19.35 -1.17
N ARG A 114 -3.13 -19.89 -2.32
CA ARG A 114 -2.40 -21.01 -2.92
C ARG A 114 -1.18 -20.59 -3.71
N ILE A 115 -1.27 -19.49 -4.46
CA ILE A 115 -0.17 -19.08 -5.32
C ILE A 115 0.95 -18.38 -4.54
N GLY A 116 0.61 -17.62 -3.52
CA GLY A 116 1.58 -16.86 -2.72
C GLY A 116 2.67 -17.72 -2.08
N PRO A 117 2.33 -18.73 -1.27
CA PRO A 117 3.31 -19.62 -0.67
C PRO A 117 4.11 -20.41 -1.70
N ARG A 118 3.49 -20.82 -2.80
CA ARG A 118 4.18 -21.55 -3.87
C ARG A 118 5.22 -20.69 -4.58
N PHE A 119 4.89 -19.43 -4.85
CA PHE A 119 5.86 -18.47 -5.40
C PHE A 119 7.01 -18.24 -4.43
N LEU A 120 6.71 -18.06 -3.14
CA LEU A 120 7.70 -17.84 -2.10
C LEU A 120 8.62 -19.06 -1.91
N SER A 121 8.06 -20.28 -1.93
CA SER A 121 8.83 -21.53 -1.90
C SER A 121 9.87 -21.62 -3.01
N ASN A 122 9.48 -21.24 -4.23
CA ASN A 122 10.40 -21.26 -5.36
C ASN A 122 11.46 -20.17 -5.29
N ARG A 123 11.16 -19.04 -4.70
CA ARG A 123 12.08 -17.91 -4.56
C ARG A 123 12.98 -18.03 -3.34
N GLY A 124 12.49 -18.65 -2.29
CA GLY A 124 13.12 -18.72 -0.98
C GLY A 124 12.88 -17.48 -0.12
N PHE A 125 12.79 -17.69 1.18
CA PHE A 125 12.68 -16.66 2.18
C PHE A 125 13.26 -17.19 3.49
N SER A 126 14.15 -16.42 4.12
CA SER A 126 14.75 -16.79 5.41
C SER A 126 14.79 -15.58 6.33
N ILE A 127 14.55 -15.82 7.61
CA ILE A 127 14.74 -14.84 8.68
C ILE A 127 15.79 -15.40 9.63
N GLY A 128 16.91 -14.69 9.76
CA GLY A 128 17.97 -15.00 10.73
C GLY A 128 17.84 -14.19 12.00
N ILE A 129 18.61 -14.57 13.03
CA ILE A 129 18.66 -13.81 14.30
C ILE A 129 19.12 -12.38 14.07
N GLY A 130 20.00 -12.12 13.10
CA GLY A 130 20.49 -10.78 12.75
C GLY A 130 19.39 -9.85 12.19
N ASP A 131 18.31 -10.42 11.61
CA ASP A 131 17.20 -9.61 11.08
C ASP A 131 16.30 -9.04 12.17
N VAL A 132 16.29 -9.68 13.34
CA VAL A 132 15.47 -9.29 14.50
C VAL A 132 16.29 -8.70 15.63
N TRP A 133 17.61 -8.77 15.56
CA TRP A 133 18.50 -8.22 16.57
C TRP A 133 18.68 -6.73 16.38
N ALA A 134 18.42 -5.97 17.45
CA ALA A 134 18.61 -4.53 17.41
C ALA A 134 20.11 -4.17 17.44
N SER A 135 20.57 -3.32 16.53
CA SER A 135 21.92 -2.76 16.59
C SER A 135 22.08 -1.84 17.80
N GLU A 136 23.32 -1.72 18.31
CA GLU A 136 23.65 -0.81 19.43
C GLU A 136 23.20 0.63 19.15
N ASN A 137 23.43 1.13 17.95
CA ASN A 137 22.96 2.45 17.53
C ASN A 137 21.44 2.62 17.64
N LEU A 138 20.67 1.55 17.34
CA LEU A 138 19.22 1.56 17.49
C LEU A 138 18.81 1.59 18.97
N LEU A 139 19.52 0.85 19.82
CA LEU A 139 19.28 0.83 21.27
C LEU A 139 19.55 2.21 21.88
N ASP A 140 20.65 2.85 21.51
CA ASP A 140 20.99 4.20 21.96
C ASP A 140 19.95 5.24 21.52
N LYS A 141 19.53 5.19 20.25
CA LYS A 141 18.46 6.06 19.74
C LYS A 141 17.14 5.82 20.48
N LYS A 142 16.81 4.57 20.75
CA LYS A 142 15.63 4.20 21.54
C LYS A 142 15.68 4.83 22.92
N MET A 143 16.81 4.69 23.65
CA MET A 143 16.94 5.24 24.99
C MET A 143 16.87 6.76 25.01
N LYS A 144 17.47 7.44 24.02
CA LYS A 144 17.35 8.90 23.86
C LYS A 144 15.91 9.33 23.64
N VAL A 145 15.22 8.71 22.69
CA VAL A 145 13.81 9.05 22.37
C VAL A 145 12.92 8.81 23.60
N ILE A 146 13.09 7.69 24.28
CA ILE A 146 12.32 7.39 25.50
C ILE A 146 12.57 8.44 26.58
N GLY A 147 13.83 8.78 26.87
CA GLY A 147 14.18 9.79 27.85
C GLY A 147 13.60 11.17 27.54
N GLU A 148 13.66 11.59 26.26
CA GLU A 148 13.04 12.84 25.82
C GLU A 148 11.51 12.84 25.99
N GLN A 149 10.85 11.73 25.70
CA GLN A 149 9.39 11.65 25.84
C GLN A 149 8.97 11.64 27.31
N TYR A 150 9.68 10.94 28.19
CA TYR A 150 9.43 11.03 29.63
C TYR A 150 9.54 12.46 30.14
N ARG A 151 10.62 13.16 29.78
CA ARG A 151 10.79 14.56 30.16
C ARG A 151 9.63 15.45 29.67
N LYS A 152 9.19 15.29 28.42
CA LYS A 152 8.02 16.03 27.90
C LYS A 152 6.74 15.74 28.66
N VAL A 153 6.54 14.48 29.04
CA VAL A 153 5.35 14.11 29.86
C VAL A 153 5.41 14.77 31.21
N ASP A 154 6.57 14.77 31.88
CA ASP A 154 6.74 15.44 33.16
C ASP A 154 6.52 16.95 33.06
N GLU A 155 7.02 17.60 32.02
CA GLU A 155 6.74 19.01 31.71
C GLU A 155 5.23 19.28 31.55
N HIS A 156 4.51 18.39 30.83
CA HIS A 156 3.05 18.50 30.67
C HIS A 156 2.29 18.29 31.99
N ILE A 157 2.75 17.36 32.84
CA ILE A 157 2.17 17.13 34.16
C ILE A 157 2.33 18.38 35.03
N LEU A 158 3.54 18.97 35.04
CA LEU A 158 3.82 20.21 35.77
C LEU A 158 2.97 21.39 35.23
N ALA A 159 2.91 21.53 33.90
CA ALA A 159 2.08 22.56 33.28
C ALA A 159 0.59 22.41 33.62
N LYS A 160 0.08 21.18 33.71
CA LYS A 160 -1.28 20.90 34.16
C LYS A 160 -1.50 21.30 35.62
N LYS A 161 -0.56 20.91 36.52
CA LYS A 161 -0.61 21.29 37.95
C LYS A 161 -0.68 22.81 38.15
N HIS A 162 0.00 23.56 37.26
CA HIS A 162 0.00 25.02 37.30
C HIS A 162 -1.08 25.68 36.44
N ASN A 163 -2.05 24.94 35.92
CA ASN A 163 -3.10 25.43 35.04
C ASN A 163 -2.59 26.15 33.76
N LYS A 164 -1.39 25.83 33.29
CA LYS A 164 -0.74 26.40 32.12
C LYS A 164 -0.86 25.52 30.86
N LEU A 165 -1.47 24.35 30.95
CA LEU A 165 -1.63 23.42 29.81
C LEU A 165 -2.68 23.98 28.87
N LYS A 166 -2.27 24.32 27.65
CA LYS A 166 -3.19 24.65 26.55
C LYS A 166 -3.64 23.35 25.88
N LEU A 167 -4.94 23.05 25.94
CA LEU A 167 -5.51 21.96 25.16
C LEU A 167 -5.47 22.33 23.68
N GLN A 168 -4.81 21.51 22.86
CA GLN A 168 -4.97 21.58 21.41
C GLN A 168 -6.33 20.98 21.08
N VAL A 169 -7.29 21.82 20.78
CA VAL A 169 -8.56 21.39 20.18
C VAL A 169 -8.21 20.95 18.75
N GLN A 170 -8.31 19.66 18.48
CA GLN A 170 -8.29 19.18 17.10
C GLN A 170 -9.60 19.66 16.43
N THR A 171 -9.46 20.63 15.55
CA THR A 171 -10.51 21.02 14.60
C THR A 171 -10.55 20.03 13.44
#